data_71fdf175511f91d49ec2b6b56d3aa60e
#
_entry.id   71fdf175511f91d49ec2b6b56d3aa60e
#
_cell.length_a   1.000
_cell.length_b   1.000
_cell.length_c   1.000
_cell.angle_alpha   90.00
_cell.angle_beta   90.00
_cell.angle_gamma   90.00
#
_symmetry.space_group_name_H-M   'P 1'
#
loop_
_entity.id
_entity.type
_entity.pdbx_description
1 polymer ?
#
loop_
_entity_poly.entity_id
_entity_poly.type
_entity_poly.pdbx_seq_one_letter_code
_entity_poly.pdbx_strand_id
1 'polypeptide(L)'
;MFASITRNGAIDRAAIGLSGLCLVHCIATAVLVMMLASAGGLLVDPRIHEVGLMLAMLLGVIGLGRGAMIHGFMLPVAIGSLGLGTMAGSLTLGHGAEEVVYSVLGVLVLALGHDLNRRAVI
;
A
#
# COMPACT_ATOMS: atom_id res chain seq x y z
N MET A 1 -23.63 -13.85 25.37
CA MET A 1 -22.73 -14.72 24.60
C MET A 1 -21.55 -13.94 24.05
N PHE A 2 -21.74 -12.85 23.33
CA PHE A 2 -20.61 -12.02 22.85
C PHE A 2 -19.79 -11.38 23.99
N ALA A 3 -20.43 -10.93 25.06
CA ALA A 3 -19.76 -10.34 26.22
C ALA A 3 -18.85 -11.32 27.00
N SER A 4 -19.11 -12.64 26.92
CA SER A 4 -18.27 -13.64 27.59
C SER A 4 -17.00 -13.99 26.78
N ILE A 5 -17.06 -13.84 25.48
CA ILE A 5 -15.93 -14.10 24.56
C ILE A 5 -14.90 -12.97 24.67
N THR A 6 -15.36 -11.74 24.78
CA THR A 6 -14.50 -10.57 24.95
C THR A 6 -13.89 -10.46 26.35
N ARG A 7 -14.54 -11.08 27.35
CA ARG A 7 -14.12 -11.01 28.76
C ARG A 7 -12.84 -11.81 29.07
N ASN A 8 -12.50 -12.77 28.25
CA ASN A 8 -11.30 -13.61 28.47
C ASN A 8 -10.04 -13.10 27.73
N GLY A 9 -10.13 -12.04 26.95
CA GLY A 9 -9.01 -11.45 26.22
C GLY A 9 -8.31 -12.41 25.23
N ALA A 10 -8.82 -13.64 25.09
CA ALA A 10 -8.21 -14.66 24.25
C ALA A 10 -8.30 -14.31 22.75
N ILE A 11 -9.44 -13.75 22.34
CA ILE A 11 -9.65 -13.31 20.95
C ILE A 11 -8.78 -12.12 20.63
N ASP A 12 -8.68 -11.16 21.57
CA ASP A 12 -7.83 -9.99 21.39
C ASP A 12 -6.34 -10.40 21.28
N ARG A 13 -5.90 -11.33 22.12
CA ARG A 13 -4.53 -11.89 22.03
C ARG A 13 -4.29 -12.61 20.72
N ALA A 14 -5.25 -13.40 20.27
CA ALA A 14 -5.15 -14.10 18.98
C ALA A 14 -5.12 -13.10 17.82
N ALA A 15 -5.95 -12.06 17.86
CA ALA A 15 -5.97 -11.01 16.84
C ALA A 15 -4.66 -10.21 16.80
N ILE A 16 -4.11 -9.84 17.95
CA ILE A 16 -2.83 -9.14 18.06
C ILE A 16 -1.70 -10.04 17.56
N GLY A 17 -1.67 -11.33 17.96
CA GLY A 17 -0.68 -12.29 17.51
C GLY A 17 -0.72 -12.51 16.01
N LEU A 18 -1.91 -12.66 15.43
CA LEU A 18 -2.09 -12.82 13.99
C LEU A 18 -1.68 -11.56 13.22
N SER A 19 -2.05 -10.39 13.73
CA SER A 19 -1.67 -9.11 13.12
C SER A 19 -0.16 -8.89 13.16
N GLY A 20 0.49 -9.22 14.28
CA GLY A 20 1.94 -9.17 14.40
C GLY A 20 2.64 -10.13 13.44
N LEU A 21 2.13 -11.37 13.33
CA LEU A 21 2.66 -12.37 12.41
C LEU A 21 2.50 -11.92 10.94
N CYS A 22 1.34 -11.37 10.58
CA CYS A 22 1.11 -10.81 9.25
C CYS A 22 2.06 -9.65 8.94
N LEU A 23 2.29 -8.77 9.91
CA LEU A 23 3.20 -7.64 9.76
C LEU A 23 4.65 -8.12 9.53
N VAL A 24 5.12 -9.06 10.33
CA VAL A 24 6.46 -9.65 10.18
C VAL A 24 6.60 -10.34 8.82
N HIS A 25 5.59 -11.10 8.41
CA HIS A 25 5.58 -11.76 7.10
C HIS A 25 5.64 -10.73 5.96
N CYS A 26 4.83 -9.69 6.02
CA CYS A 26 4.82 -8.62 5.00
C CYS A 26 6.18 -7.90 4.91
N ILE A 27 6.77 -7.55 6.05
CA ILE A 27 8.09 -6.88 6.08
C ILE A 27 9.17 -7.82 5.55
N ALA A 28 9.20 -9.08 5.98
CA ALA A 28 10.18 -10.06 5.53
C ALA A 28 10.06 -10.31 4.02
N THR A 29 8.84 -10.43 3.51
CA THR A 29 8.59 -10.59 2.06
C THR A 29 9.03 -9.37 1.28
N ALA A 30 8.72 -8.17 1.76
CA ALA A 30 9.14 -6.93 1.11
C ALA A 30 10.66 -6.80 1.05
N VAL A 31 11.35 -7.07 2.16
CA VAL A 31 12.82 -7.04 2.22
C VAL A 31 13.42 -8.08 1.27
N LEU A 32 12.89 -9.31 1.27
CA LEU A 32 13.36 -10.38 0.39
C LEU A 32 13.18 -10.00 -1.09
N VAL A 33 12.01 -9.49 -1.47
CA VAL A 33 11.73 -9.05 -2.84
C VAL A 33 12.66 -7.91 -3.24
N MET A 34 12.90 -6.95 -2.36
CA MET A 34 13.85 -5.85 -2.63
C MET A 34 15.27 -6.34 -2.83
N MET A 35 15.72 -7.29 -1.99
CA MET A 35 17.07 -7.86 -2.12
C MET A 35 17.23 -8.65 -3.42
N LEU A 36 16.24 -9.48 -3.77
CA LEU A 36 16.24 -10.24 -5.02
C LEU A 36 16.19 -9.33 -6.25
N ALA A 37 15.34 -8.30 -6.20
CA ALA A 37 15.22 -7.33 -7.28
C ALA A 37 16.51 -6.53 -7.46
N SER A 38 17.16 -6.12 -6.36
CA SER A 38 18.46 -5.43 -6.40
C SER A 38 19.56 -6.30 -7.00
N ALA A 39 19.63 -7.59 -6.61
CA ALA A 39 20.61 -8.54 -7.12
C ALA A 39 20.40 -8.85 -8.61
N GLY A 40 19.15 -8.86 -9.09
CA GLY A 40 18.81 -9.12 -10.49
C GLY A 40 18.80 -7.89 -11.40
N GLY A 41 19.03 -6.69 -10.87
CA GLY A 41 18.88 -5.44 -11.62
C GLY A 41 17.42 -5.11 -11.95
N LEU A 42 16.46 -5.86 -11.42
CA LEU A 42 15.03 -5.71 -11.72
C LEU A 42 14.45 -4.37 -11.28
N LEU A 43 14.98 -3.78 -10.19
CA LEU A 43 14.52 -2.47 -9.68
C LEU A 43 14.87 -1.30 -10.63
N VAL A 44 15.84 -1.51 -11.52
CA VAL A 44 16.27 -0.48 -12.47
C VAL A 44 15.62 -0.67 -13.86
N ASP A 45 14.82 -1.71 -14.06
CA ASP A 45 14.12 -1.91 -15.33
C ASP A 45 12.92 -0.96 -15.42
N PRO A 46 12.90 -0.02 -16.40
CA PRO A 46 11.79 0.93 -16.56
C PRO A 46 10.43 0.26 -16.71
N ARG A 47 10.39 -0.93 -17.30
CA ARG A 47 9.15 -1.68 -17.55
C ARG A 47 8.45 -2.08 -16.25
N ILE A 48 9.23 -2.39 -15.21
CA ILE A 48 8.67 -2.76 -13.90
C ILE A 48 7.96 -1.58 -13.27
N HIS A 49 8.54 -0.38 -13.34
CA HIS A 49 7.90 0.84 -12.85
C HIS A 49 6.64 1.19 -13.64
N GLU A 50 6.68 1.08 -14.97
CA GLU A 50 5.52 1.36 -15.82
C GLU A 50 4.37 0.38 -15.56
N VAL A 51 4.65 -0.92 -15.55
CA VAL A 51 3.64 -1.95 -15.27
C VAL A 51 3.12 -1.82 -13.85
N GLY A 52 4.01 -1.58 -12.87
CA GLY A 52 3.63 -1.36 -11.48
C GLY A 52 2.72 -0.15 -11.30
N LEU A 53 3.01 0.96 -11.98
CA LEU A 53 2.18 2.16 -11.96
C LEU A 53 0.80 1.91 -12.60
N MET A 54 0.76 1.21 -13.75
CA MET A 54 -0.51 0.86 -14.39
C MET A 54 -1.40 0.01 -13.48
N LEU A 55 -0.82 -0.99 -12.82
CA LEU A 55 -1.53 -1.81 -11.84
C LEU A 55 -1.98 -1.00 -10.63
N ALA A 56 -1.14 -0.12 -10.11
CA ALA A 56 -1.47 0.76 -9.00
C ALA A 56 -2.62 1.71 -9.35
N MET A 57 -2.62 2.28 -10.55
CA MET A 57 -3.71 3.13 -11.04
C MET A 57 -5.01 2.35 -11.14
N LEU A 58 -4.98 1.15 -11.72
CA LEU A 58 -6.17 0.30 -11.86
C LEU A 58 -6.75 -0.06 -10.49
N LEU A 59 -5.91 -0.53 -9.57
CA LEU A 59 -6.33 -0.87 -8.21
C LEU A 59 -6.80 0.37 -7.42
N GLY A 60 -6.14 1.51 -7.63
CA GLY A 60 -6.53 2.78 -7.03
C GLY A 60 -7.91 3.24 -7.49
N VAL A 61 -8.17 3.23 -8.78
CA VAL A 61 -9.48 3.59 -9.35
C VAL A 61 -10.58 2.68 -8.83
N ILE A 62 -10.35 1.37 -8.85
CA ILE A 62 -11.35 0.39 -8.38
C ILE A 62 -11.53 0.49 -6.86
N GLY A 63 -10.46 0.45 -6.10
CA GLY A 63 -10.52 0.40 -4.63
C GLY A 63 -10.98 1.72 -4.01
N LEU A 64 -10.32 2.81 -4.35
CA LEU A 64 -10.63 4.13 -3.78
C LEU A 64 -11.93 4.68 -4.34
N GLY A 65 -12.19 4.49 -5.64
CA GLY A 65 -13.42 4.93 -6.27
C GLY A 65 -14.64 4.21 -5.71
N ARG A 66 -14.56 2.89 -5.56
CA ARG A 66 -15.63 2.12 -4.93
C ARG A 66 -15.85 2.52 -3.48
N GLY A 67 -14.78 2.71 -2.72
CA GLY A 67 -14.87 3.19 -1.35
C GLY A 67 -15.56 4.53 -1.26
N ALA A 68 -15.18 5.51 -2.06
CA ALA A 68 -15.81 6.82 -2.10
C ALA A 68 -17.31 6.76 -2.41
N MET A 69 -17.72 5.86 -3.29
CA MET A 69 -19.15 5.63 -3.58
C MET A 69 -19.91 5.01 -2.41
N ILE A 70 -19.25 4.20 -1.58
CA ILE A 70 -19.87 3.52 -0.44
C ILE A 70 -19.97 4.45 0.76
N HIS A 71 -18.89 5.12 1.15
CA HIS A 71 -18.82 5.93 2.37
C HIS A 71 -18.90 7.45 2.14
N GLY A 72 -18.74 7.92 0.92
CA GLY A 72 -18.85 9.33 0.56
C GLY A 72 -17.66 10.22 0.97
N PHE A 73 -16.63 9.69 1.60
CA PHE A 73 -15.44 10.46 2.00
C PHE A 73 -14.43 10.54 0.84
N MET A 74 -14.07 11.77 0.49
CA MET A 74 -13.14 12.01 -0.63
C MET A 74 -11.67 12.07 -0.20
N LEU A 75 -11.39 12.15 1.10
CA LEU A 75 -10.02 12.23 1.62
C LEU A 75 -9.13 11.06 1.18
N PRO A 76 -9.59 9.78 1.27
CA PRO A 76 -8.80 8.65 0.77
C PRO A 76 -8.46 8.76 -0.72
N VAL A 77 -9.41 9.23 -1.53
CA VAL A 77 -9.20 9.45 -2.97
C VAL A 77 -8.17 10.53 -3.21
N ALA A 78 -8.27 11.66 -2.49
CA ALA A 78 -7.32 12.76 -2.63
C ALA A 78 -5.88 12.33 -2.28
N ILE A 79 -5.72 11.63 -1.16
CA ILE A 79 -4.41 11.13 -0.71
C ILE A 79 -3.88 10.05 -1.67
N GLY A 80 -4.72 9.11 -2.09
CA GLY A 80 -4.34 8.08 -3.05
C GLY A 80 -3.93 8.66 -4.40
N SER A 81 -4.65 9.67 -4.88
CA SER A 81 -4.33 10.38 -6.12
C SER A 81 -3.00 11.13 -6.02
N LEU A 82 -2.69 11.72 -4.86
CA LEU A 82 -1.39 12.33 -4.61
C LEU A 82 -0.26 11.29 -4.69
N GLY A 83 -0.47 10.11 -4.11
CA GLY A 83 0.48 9.00 -4.19
C GLY A 83 0.72 8.54 -5.63
N LEU A 84 -0.34 8.33 -6.40
CA LEU A 84 -0.26 7.98 -7.82
C LEU A 84 0.42 9.05 -8.66
N GLY A 85 0.11 10.33 -8.39
CA GLY A 85 0.75 11.46 -9.06
C GLY A 85 2.25 11.54 -8.77
N THR A 86 2.67 11.27 -7.53
CA THR A 86 4.09 11.22 -7.15
C THR A 86 4.80 10.07 -7.85
N MET A 87 4.19 8.89 -7.94
CA MET A 87 4.73 7.74 -8.69
C MET A 87 4.85 8.05 -10.18
N ALA A 88 3.82 8.63 -10.76
CA ALA A 88 3.84 9.02 -12.18
C ALA A 88 4.91 10.08 -12.45
N GLY A 89 5.06 11.06 -11.57
CA GLY A 89 6.10 12.07 -11.67
C GLY A 89 7.52 11.49 -11.56
N SER A 90 7.70 10.44 -10.78
CA SER A 90 9.00 9.78 -10.65
C SER A 90 9.50 9.18 -11.97
N LEU A 91 8.60 8.78 -12.86
CA LEU A 91 8.96 8.26 -14.18
C LEU A 91 9.60 9.31 -15.10
N THR A 92 9.41 10.59 -14.80
CA THR A 92 10.03 11.70 -15.56
C THR A 92 11.46 12.01 -15.11
N LEU A 93 11.87 11.44 -13.96
CA LEU A 93 13.23 11.58 -13.45
C LEU A 93 14.15 10.58 -14.14
N GLY A 94 15.44 10.91 -14.22
CA GLY A 94 16.43 9.96 -14.72
C GLY A 94 16.51 8.72 -13.83
N HIS A 95 16.84 7.58 -14.42
CA HIS A 95 17.00 6.33 -13.67
C HIS A 95 18.11 6.45 -12.62
N GLY A 96 17.72 6.63 -11.36
CA GLY A 96 18.66 6.83 -10.26
C GLY A 96 17.97 6.84 -8.90
N ALA A 97 18.72 7.28 -7.88
CA ALA A 97 18.23 7.32 -6.50
C ALA A 97 16.99 8.21 -6.33
N GLU A 98 16.88 9.29 -7.08
CA GLU A 98 15.73 10.21 -7.01
C GLU A 98 14.44 9.53 -7.46
N GLU A 99 14.47 8.81 -8.58
CA GLU A 99 13.32 8.04 -9.06
C GLU A 99 12.84 7.04 -7.99
N VAL A 100 13.78 6.32 -7.39
CA VAL A 100 13.44 5.34 -6.33
C VAL A 100 12.82 6.01 -5.13
N VAL A 101 13.39 7.12 -4.65
CA VAL A 101 12.87 7.87 -3.49
C VAL A 101 11.44 8.35 -3.75
N TYR A 102 11.17 8.99 -4.88
CA TYR A 102 9.83 9.47 -5.21
C TYR A 102 8.84 8.35 -5.44
N SER A 103 9.27 7.24 -6.05
CA SER A 103 8.43 6.05 -6.21
C SER A 103 8.03 5.46 -4.86
N VAL A 104 8.98 5.32 -3.92
CA VAL A 104 8.70 4.82 -2.57
C VAL A 104 7.77 5.76 -1.81
N LEU A 105 8.00 7.07 -1.87
CA LEU A 105 7.11 8.06 -1.26
C LEU A 105 5.70 7.95 -1.84
N GLY A 106 5.58 7.85 -3.15
CA GLY A 106 4.29 7.70 -3.82
C GLY A 106 3.55 6.43 -3.39
N VAL A 107 4.25 5.30 -3.30
CA VAL A 107 3.68 4.03 -2.80
C VAL A 107 3.20 4.16 -1.36
N LEU A 108 3.98 4.79 -0.47
CA LEU A 108 3.58 4.99 0.92
C LEU A 108 2.35 5.88 1.05
N VAL A 109 2.28 6.96 0.28
CA VAL A 109 1.12 7.86 0.27
C VAL A 109 -0.11 7.16 -0.31
N LEU A 110 0.05 6.37 -1.37
CA LEU A 110 -1.03 5.55 -1.93
C LEU A 110 -1.53 4.51 -0.91
N ALA A 111 -0.62 3.84 -0.22
CA ALA A 111 -0.97 2.88 0.83
C ALA A 111 -1.74 3.56 1.96
N LEU A 112 -1.37 4.78 2.35
CA LEU A 112 -2.12 5.58 3.31
C LEU A 112 -3.54 5.88 2.81
N GLY A 113 -3.69 6.24 1.54
CA GLY A 113 -5.00 6.45 0.92
C GLY A 113 -5.89 5.20 1.01
N HIS A 114 -5.34 4.03 0.72
CA HIS A 114 -6.05 2.75 0.85
C HIS A 114 -6.38 2.41 2.31
N ASP A 115 -5.48 2.67 3.25
CA ASP A 115 -5.75 2.43 4.68
C ASP A 115 -6.87 3.33 5.20
N LEU A 116 -6.86 4.61 4.84
CA LEU A 116 -7.93 5.54 5.18
C LEU A 116 -9.26 5.13 4.56
N ASN A 117 -9.24 4.68 3.30
CA ASN A 117 -10.42 4.16 2.62
C ASN A 117 -11.02 2.94 3.34
N ARG A 118 -10.18 2.02 3.77
CA ARG A 118 -10.58 0.86 4.55
C ARG A 118 -11.20 1.25 5.89
N ARG A 119 -10.60 2.19 6.60
CA ARG A 119 -11.09 2.68 7.90
C ARG A 119 -12.40 3.44 7.79
N ALA A 120 -12.66 4.10 6.68
CA ALA A 120 -13.88 4.86 6.45
C ALA A 120 -15.14 3.97 6.36
N VAL A 121 -14.98 2.66 6.12
CA VAL A 121 -16.09 1.69 6.04
C VAL A 121 -16.45 1.10 7.42
N ILE A 122 -15.60 1.27 8.41
CA ILE A 122 -15.85 0.83 9.78
C ILE A 122 -16.59 1.94 10.52
#